data_d47fcec79b3249bfb3f682f3d0e1e167
#
_entry.id   d47fcec79b3249bfb3f682f3d0e1e167
#
_cell.length_a   1.000
_cell.length_b   1.000
_cell.length_c   1.000
_cell.angle_alpha   90.00
_cell.angle_beta   90.00
_cell.angle_gamma   90.00
#
_symmetry.space_group_name_H-M   'P 1'
#
loop_
_entity.id
_entity.type
_entity.pdbx_description
1 polymer ?
#
loop_
_entity_poly.entity_id
_entity_poly.type
_entity_poly.pdbx_seq_one_letter_code
_entity_poly.pdbx_strand_id
1 'polypeptide(L)'
;MLPAAAVGGPLHGGAPPWRIPRKHSCLALPPASSSTGPGDSEKARSVLVERYRDGVAKRYLLDGDSKLQVQLEKHEASTSTLEDEQPSSSSSVPRAIRDFVLPAGFPESVSDDYLQYMLLQFPTNVTGWICHTLVTSSLLKAVGVGSFTGTSAAASAAAIRWVSKDGIGAFGRLLIGGRFGTLFDDDPKKWRMYADFIGSAGSIFDLTTPLYPGYFLPLASLGNLAKAVGRGFRDPSNRVIQNHFAKSGNLGEIAAKEEVWEVGAQLLGLSIGVLILDAPGIQSSYSTLTLTWLGVRLLHLWFRYQSLIVLKFRTVNLKRARILVRSHVAHHTVPGYVACNERENILTWERFLQPRISFGVPMERMLGGEESTDMVNKLLKLYKNEKYVLYVEQLGSTDQAFFVTFKEAATSMSVLRSLWQAHWLHENQLKQDDIIFASLEKSLAALEDGFTDFIEQMEGAGWDQSQIFLKVPKEPVLVLEHLDQEV
;
A
#
# COMPACT_ATOMS: atom_id res chain seq x y z
N MET A 1 -43.32 14.57 -31.97
CA MET A 1 -43.30 15.87 -32.64
C MET A 1 -41.94 16.50 -32.39
N LEU A 2 -41.07 16.43 -33.41
CA LEU A 2 -39.86 17.24 -33.57
C LEU A 2 -40.25 18.68 -34.01
N PRO A 3 -39.36 19.70 -33.88
CA PRO A 3 -38.52 19.93 -35.02
C PRO A 3 -37.02 20.16 -34.72
N ALA A 4 -36.25 19.82 -35.73
CA ALA A 4 -34.84 20.12 -35.89
C ALA A 4 -34.61 21.60 -36.26
N ALA A 5 -33.47 22.17 -35.89
CA ALA A 5 -32.84 23.27 -36.57
C ALA A 5 -31.32 23.09 -36.56
N ALA A 6 -30.78 22.88 -37.76
CA ALA A 6 -29.37 22.94 -38.07
C ALA A 6 -28.95 24.42 -38.32
N VAL A 7 -27.76 24.80 -37.82
CA VAL A 7 -26.98 25.89 -38.44
C VAL A 7 -25.50 25.50 -38.31
N GLY A 8 -24.86 25.32 -39.46
CA GLY A 8 -23.44 25.15 -39.59
C GLY A 8 -22.69 26.50 -39.63
N GLY A 9 -21.43 26.45 -39.20
CA GLY A 9 -20.44 27.52 -39.35
C GLY A 9 -19.03 26.93 -39.19
N PRO A 10 -17.99 27.48 -39.83
CA PRO A 10 -16.82 26.71 -40.28
C PRO A 10 -15.72 26.55 -39.23
N LEU A 11 -15.04 25.43 -39.36
CA LEU A 11 -13.82 25.05 -38.67
C LEU A 11 -12.67 25.99 -39.02
N HIS A 12 -12.20 26.75 -38.06
CA HIS A 12 -10.86 27.34 -38.10
C HIS A 12 -9.94 26.48 -37.21
N GLY A 13 -8.99 25.82 -37.86
CA GLY A 13 -7.89 25.11 -37.23
C GLY A 13 -6.94 26.09 -36.55
N GLY A 14 -6.81 25.95 -35.24
CA GLY A 14 -5.77 26.58 -34.44
C GLY A 14 -4.94 25.49 -33.75
N ALA A 15 -3.69 25.32 -34.19
CA ALA A 15 -2.73 24.46 -33.57
C ALA A 15 -2.34 25.01 -32.17
N PRO A 16 -2.11 24.17 -31.16
CA PRO A 16 -1.71 24.62 -29.83
C PRO A 16 -0.24 25.10 -29.81
N PRO A 17 0.08 26.17 -29.08
CA PRO A 17 1.43 26.71 -29.01
C PRO A 17 2.27 26.01 -27.94
N TRP A 18 2.91 24.91 -28.28
CA TRP A 18 4.02 24.38 -27.49
C TRP A 18 5.35 24.79 -28.12
N ARG A 19 5.76 26.05 -27.90
CA ARG A 19 7.16 26.44 -28.09
C ARG A 19 7.90 26.37 -26.75
N ILE A 20 8.76 25.37 -26.63
CA ILE A 20 9.77 25.31 -25.57
C ILE A 20 10.82 26.36 -25.90
N PRO A 21 11.16 27.31 -25.00
CA PRO A 21 12.28 28.21 -25.24
C PRO A 21 13.59 27.44 -25.11
N ARG A 22 14.35 27.35 -26.17
CA ARG A 22 15.75 26.91 -26.16
C ARG A 22 16.58 27.93 -25.37
N LYS A 23 16.96 27.59 -24.14
CA LYS A 23 18.05 28.26 -23.46
C LYS A 23 19.36 27.65 -23.93
N HIS A 24 20.06 28.37 -24.78
CA HIS A 24 21.47 28.11 -25.04
C HIS A 24 22.25 28.52 -23.78
N SER A 25 22.75 27.59 -23.02
CA SER A 25 23.80 27.83 -22.05
C SER A 25 25.09 27.27 -22.64
N CYS A 26 25.92 28.17 -23.13
CA CYS A 26 27.30 27.84 -23.47
C CYS A 26 28.09 27.59 -22.19
N LEU A 27 28.44 26.33 -21.93
CA LEU A 27 29.47 25.99 -20.96
C LEU A 27 30.83 26.14 -21.64
N ALA A 28 31.59 27.11 -21.17
CA ALA A 28 32.97 27.33 -21.58
C ALA A 28 33.84 26.18 -21.07
N LEU A 29 34.58 25.56 -21.95
CA LEU A 29 35.62 24.58 -21.67
C LEU A 29 36.90 25.28 -21.16
N PRO A 30 37.64 24.73 -20.19
CA PRO A 30 38.91 25.29 -19.77
C PRO A 30 40.00 25.06 -20.83
N PRO A 31 41.04 25.91 -20.90
CA PRO A 31 42.05 25.86 -21.95
C PRO A 31 42.99 24.65 -21.79
N ALA A 32 43.22 23.99 -22.91
CA ALA A 32 44.17 22.88 -23.00
C ALA A 32 45.61 23.38 -22.92
N SER A 33 46.39 22.79 -22.02
CA SER A 33 47.85 22.96 -21.97
C SER A 33 48.54 22.24 -23.17
N SER A 34 49.33 22.98 -23.91
CA SER A 34 50.13 22.52 -25.02
C SER A 34 51.34 21.68 -24.55
N SER A 35 51.49 20.46 -25.10
CA SER A 35 52.81 19.82 -25.22
C SER A 35 52.95 19.25 -26.63
N THR A 36 53.87 19.83 -27.37
CA THR A 36 54.30 19.46 -28.72
C THR A 36 55.17 18.19 -28.71
N GLY A 37 54.82 17.20 -29.54
CA GLY A 37 55.66 16.10 -29.96
C GLY A 37 55.20 15.64 -31.36
N PRO A 38 56.08 15.39 -32.34
CA PRO A 38 55.72 15.20 -33.73
C PRO A 38 55.42 13.75 -34.07
N GLY A 39 54.34 13.55 -34.81
CA GLY A 39 54.09 12.34 -35.59
C GLY A 39 53.15 11.34 -34.98
N ASP A 40 51.85 11.58 -35.17
CA ASP A 40 50.85 10.49 -35.21
C ASP A 40 49.64 10.93 -36.01
N SER A 41 49.16 10.03 -36.88
CA SER A 41 47.95 10.15 -37.68
C SER A 41 46.80 10.74 -36.87
N GLU A 42 46.18 11.80 -37.42
CA GLU A 42 45.07 12.54 -36.86
C GLU A 42 43.90 11.57 -36.47
N LYS A 43 43.86 11.22 -35.19
CA LYS A 43 42.76 10.39 -34.66
C LYS A 43 41.50 11.25 -34.60
N ALA A 44 40.54 10.91 -35.43
CA ALA A 44 39.18 11.48 -35.39
C ALA A 44 38.65 11.48 -33.95
N ARG A 45 38.31 12.67 -33.41
CA ARG A 45 37.78 12.79 -32.05
C ARG A 45 36.29 12.44 -32.01
N SER A 46 35.96 11.50 -31.17
CA SER A 46 34.55 11.20 -30.88
C SER A 46 33.89 12.37 -30.16
N VAL A 47 32.82 12.94 -30.76
CA VAL A 47 32.14 14.12 -30.25
C VAL A 47 30.85 13.73 -29.53
N LEU A 48 30.14 12.68 -30.01
CA LEU A 48 28.86 12.24 -29.48
C LEU A 48 28.66 10.74 -29.71
N VAL A 49 28.08 10.05 -28.74
CA VAL A 49 27.68 8.65 -28.88
C VAL A 49 26.19 8.55 -28.51
N GLU A 50 25.36 8.18 -29.49
CA GLU A 50 23.96 7.84 -29.27
C GLU A 50 23.84 6.34 -29.05
N ARG A 51 23.35 5.92 -27.89
CA ARG A 51 23.10 4.50 -27.59
C ARG A 51 21.61 4.20 -27.70
N TYR A 52 21.30 3.23 -28.54
CA TYR A 52 19.92 2.74 -28.72
C TYR A 52 19.67 1.49 -27.86
N ARG A 53 18.43 1.27 -27.44
CA ARG A 53 18.03 0.13 -26.61
C ARG A 53 18.27 -1.24 -27.26
N ASP A 54 18.39 -1.29 -28.57
CA ASP A 54 18.68 -2.50 -29.35
C ASP A 54 20.16 -2.91 -29.35
N GLY A 55 21.00 -2.18 -28.58
CA GLY A 55 22.44 -2.44 -28.48
C GLY A 55 23.25 -1.82 -29.64
N VAL A 56 22.64 -1.03 -30.49
CA VAL A 56 23.33 -0.23 -31.52
C VAL A 56 23.83 1.06 -30.87
N ALA A 57 25.08 1.40 -31.09
CA ALA A 57 25.64 2.69 -30.76
C ALA A 57 26.05 3.43 -32.05
N LYS A 58 25.55 4.66 -32.22
CA LYS A 58 25.98 5.58 -33.27
C LYS A 58 27.04 6.53 -32.68
N ARG A 59 28.26 6.42 -33.16
CA ARG A 59 29.37 7.28 -32.78
C ARG A 59 29.58 8.35 -33.85
N TYR A 60 29.49 9.60 -33.45
CA TYR A 60 29.73 10.74 -34.29
C TYR A 60 31.19 11.18 -34.09
N LEU A 61 32.00 11.08 -35.17
CA LEU A 61 33.39 11.43 -35.19
C LEU A 61 33.54 12.72 -35.97
N LEU A 62 34.37 13.65 -35.48
CA LEU A 62 34.75 14.85 -36.20
C LEU A 62 36.10 14.57 -36.91
N ASP A 63 36.07 14.64 -38.23
CA ASP A 63 37.28 14.51 -39.05
C ASP A 63 37.97 15.89 -39.15
N GLY A 64 39.26 15.90 -39.45
CA GLY A 64 40.07 17.12 -39.51
C GLY A 64 39.51 18.21 -40.45
N ASP A 65 38.65 17.87 -41.39
CA ASP A 65 37.92 18.77 -42.30
C ASP A 65 36.55 19.24 -41.78
N SER A 66 36.29 19.13 -40.46
CA SER A 66 35.03 19.51 -39.82
C SER A 66 33.78 18.76 -40.38
N LYS A 67 33.96 17.61 -41.00
CA LYS A 67 32.87 16.75 -41.46
C LYS A 67 32.51 15.73 -40.37
N LEU A 68 31.24 15.67 -40.04
CA LEU A 68 30.67 14.68 -39.11
C LEU A 68 30.59 13.32 -39.84
N GLN A 69 31.39 12.35 -39.41
CA GLN A 69 31.26 10.95 -39.84
C GLN A 69 30.45 10.18 -38.80
N VAL A 70 29.47 9.41 -39.25
CA VAL A 70 28.63 8.59 -38.39
C VAL A 70 29.08 7.13 -38.52
N GLN A 71 29.65 6.60 -37.44
CA GLN A 71 30.00 5.20 -37.36
C GLN A 71 28.97 4.41 -36.56
N LEU A 72 28.35 3.41 -37.18
CA LEU A 72 27.43 2.47 -36.52
C LEU A 72 28.29 1.34 -35.90
N GLU A 73 28.32 1.28 -34.58
CA GLU A 73 28.85 0.14 -33.83
C GLU A 73 27.67 -0.78 -33.41
N LYS A 74 27.64 -1.97 -33.99
CA LYS A 74 26.78 -3.04 -33.49
C LYS A 74 27.62 -3.89 -32.55
N HIS A 75 27.32 -3.85 -31.27
CA HIS A 75 28.01 -4.68 -30.28
C HIS A 75 27.60 -6.15 -30.52
N GLU A 76 28.27 -6.85 -31.40
CA GLU A 76 28.32 -8.31 -31.39
C GLU A 76 29.19 -8.71 -30.21
N ALA A 77 28.65 -9.52 -29.31
CA ALA A 77 29.36 -10.05 -28.18
C ALA A 77 30.53 -10.91 -28.65
N SER A 78 31.72 -10.29 -28.80
CA SER A 78 32.97 -11.03 -29.02
C SER A 78 33.58 -11.37 -27.67
N THR A 79 33.67 -12.65 -27.44
CA THR A 79 34.46 -13.33 -26.41
C THR A 79 35.92 -12.94 -26.51
N SER A 80 36.47 -12.21 -25.54
CA SER A 80 37.88 -12.30 -25.18
C SER A 80 38.21 -11.65 -23.83
N THR A 81 38.53 -12.51 -22.89
CA THR A 81 39.57 -12.47 -21.84
C THR A 81 39.61 -11.33 -20.82
N LEU A 82 39.28 -11.73 -19.57
CA LEU A 82 39.93 -11.45 -18.28
C LEU A 82 39.91 -10.01 -17.76
N GLU A 83 39.05 -9.70 -16.79
CA GLU A 83 39.37 -9.56 -15.38
C GLU A 83 38.11 -9.17 -14.58
N ASP A 84 37.94 -9.79 -13.47
CA ASP A 84 37.07 -9.63 -12.30
C ASP A 84 36.11 -8.43 -12.23
N GLU A 85 34.89 -8.62 -12.74
CA GLU A 85 33.68 -8.08 -12.13
C GLU A 85 32.61 -9.19 -12.16
N GLN A 86 32.16 -9.61 -10.98
CA GLN A 86 31.13 -10.63 -10.83
C GLN A 86 29.89 -10.26 -11.63
N PRO A 87 29.43 -11.08 -12.59
CA PRO A 87 28.14 -10.89 -13.24
C PRO A 87 27.06 -11.29 -12.25
N SER A 88 26.30 -10.30 -11.76
CA SER A 88 25.00 -10.55 -11.14
C SER A 88 24.20 -11.41 -12.12
N SER A 89 23.78 -12.57 -11.62
CA SER A 89 23.03 -13.65 -12.27
C SER A 89 22.20 -13.21 -13.48
N SER A 90 22.66 -13.60 -14.67
CA SER A 90 21.96 -13.41 -15.93
C SER A 90 20.62 -14.17 -15.89
N SER A 91 19.51 -13.44 -15.81
CA SER A 91 18.20 -14.03 -16.07
C SER A 91 18.16 -14.50 -17.54
N SER A 92 17.98 -15.80 -17.75
CA SER A 92 17.84 -16.45 -19.05
C SER A 92 16.56 -16.05 -19.82
N VAL A 93 15.82 -15.05 -19.33
CA VAL A 93 14.56 -14.57 -19.89
C VAL A 93 14.84 -13.64 -21.07
N PRO A 94 14.26 -13.89 -22.27
CA PRO A 94 14.39 -13.00 -23.41
C PRO A 94 13.99 -11.56 -23.07
N ARG A 95 14.76 -10.58 -23.58
CA ARG A 95 14.52 -9.15 -23.32
C ARG A 95 13.08 -8.73 -23.60
N ALA A 96 12.48 -9.23 -24.67
CA ALA A 96 11.08 -8.93 -25.02
C ALA A 96 10.07 -9.34 -23.92
N ILE A 97 10.28 -10.50 -23.29
CA ILE A 97 9.42 -10.96 -22.17
C ILE A 97 9.68 -10.11 -20.94
N ARG A 98 10.96 -9.81 -20.65
CA ARG A 98 11.33 -8.96 -19.52
C ARG A 98 10.68 -7.56 -19.63
N ASP A 99 10.80 -6.93 -20.80
CA ASP A 99 10.23 -5.60 -21.05
C ASP A 99 8.69 -5.62 -21.08
N PHE A 100 8.07 -6.77 -21.37
CA PHE A 100 6.63 -6.95 -21.32
C PHE A 100 6.10 -7.03 -19.88
N VAL A 101 6.78 -7.73 -18.97
CA VAL A 101 6.30 -8.00 -17.61
C VAL A 101 6.88 -7.08 -16.52
N LEU A 102 8.04 -6.43 -16.76
CA LEU A 102 8.71 -5.58 -15.78
C LEU A 102 8.71 -4.11 -16.23
N PRO A 103 8.70 -3.16 -15.28
CA PRO A 103 8.82 -1.73 -15.59
C PRO A 103 10.18 -1.38 -16.20
N ALA A 104 10.21 -0.29 -16.99
CA ALA A 104 11.45 0.24 -17.54
C ALA A 104 12.39 0.69 -16.42
N GLY A 105 13.69 0.41 -16.58
CA GLY A 105 14.70 0.72 -15.56
C GLY A 105 14.66 -0.21 -14.34
N PHE A 106 13.95 -1.37 -14.43
CA PHE A 106 14.04 -2.40 -13.39
C PHE A 106 15.51 -2.91 -13.25
N PRO A 107 16.04 -3.08 -12.01
CA PRO A 107 15.37 -3.02 -10.70
C PRO A 107 15.34 -1.62 -10.03
N GLU A 108 16.08 -0.64 -10.51
CA GLU A 108 16.31 0.64 -9.84
C GLU A 108 15.08 1.55 -9.79
N SER A 109 14.17 1.40 -10.76
CA SER A 109 12.94 2.20 -10.88
C SER A 109 11.83 1.80 -9.90
N VAL A 110 12.00 0.68 -9.19
CA VAL A 110 11.01 0.12 -8.26
C VAL A 110 11.62 -0.20 -6.90
N SER A 111 10.77 -0.48 -5.89
CA SER A 111 11.23 -0.95 -4.58
C SER A 111 11.78 -2.39 -4.66
N ASP A 112 12.66 -2.74 -3.71
CA ASP A 112 13.41 -4.00 -3.70
C ASP A 112 12.51 -5.23 -3.52
N ASP A 113 11.33 -5.04 -2.94
CA ASP A 113 10.30 -6.05 -2.69
C ASP A 113 9.31 -6.25 -3.85
N TYR A 114 9.37 -5.40 -4.91
CA TYR A 114 8.44 -5.42 -6.04
C TYR A 114 8.35 -6.79 -6.71
N LEU A 115 9.49 -7.34 -7.16
CA LEU A 115 9.48 -8.60 -7.92
C LEU A 115 8.99 -9.77 -7.06
N GLN A 116 9.43 -9.83 -5.80
CA GLN A 116 9.02 -10.89 -4.88
C GLN A 116 7.52 -10.82 -4.59
N TYR A 117 6.98 -9.61 -4.43
CA TYR A 117 5.54 -9.39 -4.31
C TYR A 117 4.79 -9.87 -5.55
N MET A 118 5.24 -9.49 -6.77
CA MET A 118 4.58 -9.88 -8.03
C MET A 118 4.56 -11.39 -8.24
N LEU A 119 5.66 -12.08 -7.90
CA LEU A 119 5.76 -13.54 -7.98
C LEU A 119 4.80 -14.25 -7.02
N LEU A 120 4.52 -13.70 -5.85
CA LEU A 120 3.54 -14.23 -4.90
C LEU A 120 2.11 -13.79 -5.23
N GLN A 121 1.95 -12.62 -5.81
CA GLN A 121 0.68 -12.07 -6.25
C GLN A 121 0.10 -12.87 -7.43
N PHE A 122 0.95 -13.37 -8.33
CA PHE A 122 0.51 -14.16 -9.49
C PHE A 122 -0.28 -15.42 -9.08
N PRO A 123 0.26 -16.36 -8.27
CA PRO A 123 -0.51 -17.52 -7.82
C PRO A 123 -1.70 -17.15 -6.94
N THR A 124 -1.62 -16.03 -6.21
CA THR A 124 -2.78 -15.49 -5.48
C THR A 124 -3.92 -15.14 -6.44
N ASN A 125 -3.63 -14.47 -7.54
CA ASN A 125 -4.63 -14.10 -8.54
C ASN A 125 -5.15 -15.34 -9.27
N VAL A 126 -4.28 -16.30 -9.64
CA VAL A 126 -4.69 -17.59 -10.24
C VAL A 126 -5.71 -18.31 -9.35
N THR A 127 -5.38 -18.51 -8.08
CA THR A 127 -6.28 -19.19 -7.12
C THR A 127 -7.57 -18.40 -6.89
N GLY A 128 -7.51 -17.07 -6.92
CA GLY A 128 -8.67 -16.19 -6.87
C GLY A 128 -9.63 -16.42 -8.04
N TRP A 129 -9.11 -16.52 -9.27
CA TRP A 129 -9.90 -16.76 -10.47
C TRP A 129 -10.46 -18.18 -10.53
N ILE A 130 -9.73 -19.20 -10.04
CA ILE A 130 -10.28 -20.55 -9.84
C ILE A 130 -11.49 -20.50 -8.91
N CYS A 131 -11.35 -19.86 -7.72
CA CYS A 131 -12.47 -19.70 -6.79
C CYS A 131 -13.65 -18.97 -7.43
N HIS A 132 -13.39 -17.94 -8.23
CA HIS A 132 -14.44 -17.20 -8.95
C HIS A 132 -15.21 -18.11 -9.92
N THR A 133 -14.53 -18.95 -10.69
CA THR A 133 -15.13 -19.89 -11.64
C THR A 133 -16.03 -20.89 -10.93
N LEU A 134 -15.57 -21.49 -9.83
CA LEU A 134 -16.37 -22.44 -9.04
C LEU A 134 -17.65 -21.81 -8.46
N VAL A 135 -17.53 -20.59 -7.90
CA VAL A 135 -18.66 -19.83 -7.35
C VAL A 135 -19.65 -19.43 -8.46
N THR A 136 -19.14 -18.99 -9.61
CA THR A 136 -19.97 -18.61 -10.76
C THR A 136 -20.78 -19.80 -11.28
N SER A 137 -20.15 -20.99 -11.38
CA SER A 137 -20.83 -22.23 -11.74
C SER A 137 -21.97 -22.57 -10.75
N SER A 138 -21.74 -22.38 -9.45
CA SER A 138 -22.74 -22.57 -8.40
C SER A 138 -23.94 -21.62 -8.58
N LEU A 139 -23.68 -20.33 -8.80
CA LEU A 139 -24.72 -19.33 -9.04
C LEU A 139 -25.54 -19.62 -10.30
N LEU A 140 -24.89 -20.02 -11.41
CA LEU A 140 -25.58 -20.36 -12.66
C LEU A 140 -26.51 -21.55 -12.48
N LYS A 141 -26.08 -22.58 -11.74
CA LYS A 141 -26.94 -23.72 -11.38
C LYS A 141 -28.16 -23.28 -10.58
N ALA A 142 -28.00 -22.38 -9.60
CA ALA A 142 -29.08 -21.89 -8.77
C ALA A 142 -30.09 -21.05 -9.56
N VAL A 143 -29.69 -20.41 -10.65
CA VAL A 143 -30.58 -19.65 -11.56
C VAL A 143 -31.28 -20.59 -12.58
N GLY A 144 -30.84 -21.86 -12.67
CA GLY A 144 -31.41 -22.85 -13.60
C GLY A 144 -30.78 -22.82 -15.00
N VAL A 145 -29.60 -22.24 -15.16
CA VAL A 145 -28.83 -22.33 -16.41
C VAL A 145 -28.37 -23.78 -16.58
N GLY A 146 -28.83 -24.44 -17.63
CA GLY A 146 -28.59 -25.87 -17.90
C GLY A 146 -29.85 -26.72 -17.86
N SER A 147 -30.97 -26.20 -17.38
CA SER A 147 -32.32 -26.87 -17.41
C SER A 147 -33.31 -26.05 -18.24
N PHE A 148 -32.89 -25.59 -19.46
CA PHE A 148 -33.74 -24.77 -20.32
C PHE A 148 -34.92 -25.56 -20.90
N THR A 149 -35.96 -25.71 -20.09
CA THR A 149 -37.32 -25.88 -20.59
C THR A 149 -38.08 -24.53 -20.49
N GLY A 150 -37.34 -23.40 -20.37
CA GLY A 150 -37.83 -22.12 -19.94
C GLY A 150 -38.37 -21.22 -21.04
N THR A 151 -39.57 -20.70 -20.81
CA THR A 151 -40.19 -19.58 -21.54
C THR A 151 -39.32 -18.32 -21.43
N SER A 152 -39.47 -17.38 -22.38
CA SER A 152 -38.80 -16.06 -22.36
C SER A 152 -39.02 -15.30 -21.03
N ALA A 153 -40.12 -15.52 -20.36
CA ALA A 153 -40.42 -14.96 -19.04
C ALA A 153 -39.48 -15.46 -17.92
N ALA A 154 -39.10 -16.74 -17.95
CA ALA A 154 -38.15 -17.30 -17.00
C ALA A 154 -36.73 -16.73 -17.19
N ALA A 155 -36.30 -16.55 -18.43
CA ALA A 155 -35.03 -15.91 -18.76
C ALA A 155 -34.98 -14.43 -18.30
N SER A 156 -36.07 -13.68 -18.51
CA SER A 156 -36.18 -12.28 -18.04
C SER A 156 -36.15 -12.19 -16.51
N ALA A 157 -36.84 -13.09 -15.78
CA ALA A 157 -36.79 -13.13 -14.33
C ALA A 157 -35.38 -13.45 -13.80
N ALA A 158 -34.64 -14.37 -14.45
CA ALA A 158 -33.24 -14.67 -14.13
C ALA A 158 -32.34 -13.47 -14.36
N ALA A 159 -32.50 -12.76 -15.48
CA ALA A 159 -31.75 -11.55 -15.79
C ALA A 159 -32.00 -10.41 -14.76
N ILE A 160 -33.26 -10.19 -14.38
CA ILE A 160 -33.62 -9.20 -13.38
C ILE A 160 -32.94 -9.54 -12.03
N ARG A 161 -32.99 -10.78 -11.60
CA ARG A 161 -32.34 -11.24 -10.36
C ARG A 161 -30.84 -11.02 -10.41
N TRP A 162 -30.21 -11.28 -11.56
CA TRP A 162 -28.79 -11.09 -11.75
C TRP A 162 -28.38 -9.62 -11.66
N VAL A 163 -29.09 -8.74 -12.36
CA VAL A 163 -28.82 -7.29 -12.36
C VAL A 163 -29.11 -6.66 -10.99
N SER A 164 -30.21 -7.05 -10.34
CA SER A 164 -30.56 -6.55 -8.99
C SER A 164 -29.49 -6.86 -7.95
N LYS A 165 -28.87 -8.02 -8.02
CA LYS A 165 -27.73 -8.41 -7.20
C LYS A 165 -26.57 -7.41 -7.35
N ASP A 166 -26.27 -6.98 -8.57
CA ASP A 166 -25.14 -6.09 -8.84
C ASP A 166 -25.42 -4.64 -8.37
N GLY A 167 -26.65 -4.17 -8.46
CA GLY A 167 -27.08 -2.87 -7.92
C GLY A 167 -26.88 -2.76 -6.41
N ILE A 168 -27.26 -3.79 -5.65
CA ILE A 168 -27.04 -3.85 -4.18
C ILE A 168 -25.54 -3.82 -3.87
N GLY A 169 -24.70 -4.51 -4.66
CA GLY A 169 -23.26 -4.48 -4.50
C GLY A 169 -22.64 -3.09 -4.74
N ALA A 170 -23.14 -2.34 -5.70
CA ALA A 170 -22.66 -0.99 -5.98
C ALA A 170 -22.86 -0.03 -4.79
N PHE A 171 -23.97 -0.16 -4.07
CA PHE A 171 -24.23 0.61 -2.86
C PHE A 171 -23.20 0.37 -1.75
N GLY A 172 -22.77 -0.88 -1.55
CA GLY A 172 -21.71 -1.21 -0.59
C GLY A 172 -20.38 -0.50 -0.87
N ARG A 173 -19.97 -0.42 -2.16
CA ARG A 173 -18.74 0.30 -2.55
C ARG A 173 -18.85 1.80 -2.30
N LEU A 174 -20.02 2.38 -2.56
CA LEU A 174 -20.28 3.81 -2.32
C LEU A 174 -20.07 4.17 -0.84
N LEU A 175 -20.63 3.36 0.08
CA LEU A 175 -20.49 3.58 1.51
C LEU A 175 -19.02 3.48 1.98
N ILE A 176 -18.28 2.48 1.51
CA ILE A 176 -16.89 2.28 1.93
C ILE A 176 -16.00 3.41 1.41
N GLY A 177 -16.08 3.74 0.13
CA GLY A 177 -15.28 4.82 -0.46
C GLY A 177 -15.57 6.19 0.16
N GLY A 178 -16.84 6.48 0.44
CA GLY A 178 -17.26 7.76 1.02
C GLY A 178 -16.90 7.94 2.50
N ARG A 179 -16.84 6.84 3.29
CA ARG A 179 -16.67 6.96 4.76
C ARG A 179 -15.28 6.61 5.26
N PHE A 180 -14.58 5.67 4.62
CA PHE A 180 -13.40 5.03 5.19
C PHE A 180 -12.10 5.29 4.41
N GLY A 181 -12.05 6.27 3.49
CA GLY A 181 -10.91 6.51 2.62
C GLY A 181 -9.56 6.64 3.32
N THR A 182 -9.52 7.26 4.51
CA THR A 182 -8.28 7.52 5.25
C THR A 182 -7.70 6.31 6.00
N LEU A 183 -8.44 5.20 6.10
CA LEU A 183 -7.96 4.00 6.82
C LEU A 183 -6.89 3.24 6.03
N PHE A 184 -6.94 3.35 4.70
CA PHE A 184 -6.10 2.56 3.81
C PHE A 184 -4.63 3.01 3.79
N ASP A 185 -4.39 4.30 4.02
CA ASP A 185 -3.05 4.88 4.09
C ASP A 185 -2.30 4.42 5.34
N ASP A 186 -3.04 4.15 6.43
CA ASP A 186 -2.46 3.76 7.71
C ASP A 186 -1.95 2.31 7.70
N ASP A 187 -2.75 1.34 7.28
CA ASP A 187 -2.38 -0.08 7.29
C ASP A 187 -2.86 -0.82 6.03
N PRO A 188 -2.21 -0.60 4.87
CA PRO A 188 -2.63 -1.22 3.61
C PRO A 188 -2.54 -2.75 3.63
N LYS A 189 -1.59 -3.36 4.36
CA LYS A 189 -1.44 -4.81 4.49
C LYS A 189 -2.68 -5.43 5.15
N LYS A 190 -3.10 -4.86 6.28
CA LYS A 190 -4.26 -5.32 7.05
C LYS A 190 -5.56 -5.22 6.24
N TRP A 191 -5.81 -4.05 5.63
CA TRP A 191 -7.04 -3.83 4.88
C TRP A 191 -7.10 -4.66 3.60
N ARG A 192 -5.95 -4.91 2.97
CA ARG A 192 -5.86 -5.82 1.82
C ARG A 192 -6.19 -7.26 2.20
N MET A 193 -5.73 -7.74 3.36
CA MET A 193 -6.05 -9.07 3.87
C MET A 193 -7.54 -9.19 4.27
N TYR A 194 -8.09 -8.17 4.92
CA TYR A 194 -9.51 -8.12 5.28
C TYR A 194 -10.43 -8.09 4.06
N ALA A 195 -10.02 -7.45 2.97
CA ALA A 195 -10.73 -7.50 1.71
C ALA A 195 -10.97 -8.94 1.23
N ASP A 196 -9.95 -9.80 1.34
CA ASP A 196 -10.03 -11.20 0.93
C ASP A 196 -10.85 -12.05 1.92
N PHE A 197 -10.82 -11.77 3.23
CA PHE A 197 -11.70 -12.42 4.19
C PHE A 197 -13.18 -12.08 3.95
N ILE A 198 -13.49 -10.80 3.73
CA ILE A 198 -14.85 -10.34 3.46
C ILE A 198 -15.36 -10.90 2.12
N GLY A 199 -14.50 -10.90 1.09
CA GLY A 199 -14.81 -11.50 -0.20
C GLY A 199 -15.05 -13.01 -0.11
N SER A 200 -14.31 -13.71 0.78
CA SER A 200 -14.51 -15.13 1.05
C SER A 200 -15.87 -15.40 1.70
N ALA A 201 -16.22 -14.60 2.71
CA ALA A 201 -17.55 -14.69 3.34
C ALA A 201 -18.68 -14.47 2.32
N GLY A 202 -18.50 -13.49 1.41
CA GLY A 202 -19.43 -13.27 0.30
C GLY A 202 -19.59 -14.48 -0.61
N SER A 203 -18.50 -15.20 -0.88
CA SER A 203 -18.53 -16.40 -1.71
C SER A 203 -19.24 -17.59 -1.06
N ILE A 204 -19.25 -17.67 0.28
CA ILE A 204 -20.02 -18.68 1.01
C ILE A 204 -21.53 -18.50 0.78
N PHE A 205 -22.02 -17.26 0.81
CA PHE A 205 -23.43 -16.98 0.48
C PHE A 205 -23.77 -17.42 -0.93
N ASP A 206 -22.93 -17.13 -1.91
CA ASP A 206 -23.15 -17.54 -3.30
C ASP A 206 -23.16 -19.06 -3.47
N LEU A 207 -22.24 -19.77 -2.80
CA LEU A 207 -22.19 -21.23 -2.80
C LEU A 207 -23.43 -21.86 -2.16
N THR A 208 -24.08 -21.17 -1.22
CA THR A 208 -25.27 -21.67 -0.55
C THR A 208 -26.54 -21.55 -1.43
N THR A 209 -26.50 -20.73 -2.48
CA THR A 209 -27.68 -20.50 -3.35
C THR A 209 -28.31 -21.75 -3.98
N PRO A 210 -27.53 -22.77 -4.44
CA PRO A 210 -28.11 -23.99 -5.00
C PRO A 210 -28.86 -24.83 -3.99
N LEU A 211 -28.53 -24.74 -2.71
CA LEU A 211 -29.21 -25.45 -1.64
C LEU A 211 -30.62 -24.83 -1.33
N TYR A 212 -30.74 -23.53 -1.56
CA TYR A 212 -31.95 -22.75 -1.28
C TYR A 212 -32.35 -21.89 -2.49
N PRO A 213 -32.78 -22.47 -3.61
CA PRO A 213 -33.07 -21.73 -4.84
C PRO A 213 -34.16 -20.67 -4.68
N GLY A 214 -35.12 -20.90 -3.78
CA GLY A 214 -36.18 -19.93 -3.44
C GLY A 214 -35.63 -18.64 -2.80
N TYR A 215 -34.46 -18.70 -2.13
CA TYR A 215 -33.77 -17.57 -1.50
C TYR A 215 -32.62 -17.06 -2.34
N PHE A 216 -32.60 -17.37 -3.64
CA PHE A 216 -31.49 -16.93 -4.53
C PHE A 216 -31.19 -15.44 -4.41
N LEU A 217 -32.22 -14.59 -4.53
CA LEU A 217 -32.03 -13.14 -4.55
C LEU A 217 -31.38 -12.60 -3.25
N PRO A 218 -31.92 -12.90 -2.04
CA PRO A 218 -31.27 -12.43 -0.81
C PRO A 218 -29.86 -13.00 -0.61
N LEU A 219 -29.63 -14.28 -0.86
CA LEU A 219 -28.31 -14.90 -0.68
C LEU A 219 -27.29 -14.34 -1.66
N ALA A 220 -27.60 -14.30 -2.96
CA ALA A 220 -26.72 -13.75 -3.98
C ALA A 220 -26.49 -12.24 -3.80
N SER A 221 -27.49 -11.50 -3.30
CA SER A 221 -27.35 -10.08 -2.97
C SER A 221 -26.41 -9.84 -1.79
N LEU A 222 -26.53 -10.62 -0.72
CA LEU A 222 -25.60 -10.58 0.42
C LEU A 222 -24.17 -10.98 0.00
N GLY A 223 -24.04 -12.02 -0.82
CA GLY A 223 -22.77 -12.44 -1.38
C GLY A 223 -22.11 -11.33 -2.20
N ASN A 224 -22.88 -10.69 -3.08
CA ASN A 224 -22.35 -9.60 -3.90
C ASN A 224 -22.08 -8.32 -3.10
N LEU A 225 -22.89 -8.00 -2.09
CA LEU A 225 -22.64 -6.89 -1.17
C LEU A 225 -21.33 -7.10 -0.41
N ALA A 226 -21.11 -8.26 0.18
CA ALA A 226 -19.86 -8.57 0.88
C ALA A 226 -18.64 -8.49 -0.06
N LYS A 227 -18.73 -9.04 -1.27
CA LYS A 227 -17.67 -8.93 -2.27
C LYS A 227 -17.42 -7.49 -2.72
N ALA A 228 -18.47 -6.67 -2.82
CA ALA A 228 -18.36 -5.26 -3.18
C ALA A 228 -17.71 -4.45 -2.07
N VAL A 229 -18.05 -4.72 -0.80
CA VAL A 229 -17.34 -4.18 0.38
C VAL A 229 -15.87 -4.60 0.34
N GLY A 230 -15.59 -5.89 0.08
CA GLY A 230 -14.22 -6.38 -0.08
C GLY A 230 -13.45 -5.63 -1.18
N ARG A 231 -14.06 -5.37 -2.35
CA ARG A 231 -13.43 -4.54 -3.40
C ARG A 231 -13.19 -3.11 -2.92
N GLY A 232 -14.13 -2.53 -2.16
CA GLY A 232 -13.97 -1.19 -1.55
C GLY A 232 -12.77 -1.09 -0.60
N PHE A 233 -12.36 -2.18 0.03
CA PHE A 233 -11.11 -2.25 0.82
C PHE A 233 -9.89 -2.57 -0.03
N ARG A 234 -10.02 -3.46 -1.01
CA ARG A 234 -8.93 -3.91 -1.88
C ARG A 234 -8.34 -2.79 -2.72
N ASP A 235 -9.20 -2.07 -3.44
CA ASP A 235 -8.75 -1.14 -4.47
C ASP A 235 -7.94 0.05 -3.90
N PRO A 236 -8.36 0.73 -2.81
CA PRO A 236 -7.54 1.76 -2.17
C PRO A 236 -6.23 1.19 -1.58
N SER A 237 -6.28 0.03 -0.91
CA SER A 237 -5.08 -0.60 -0.36
C SER A 237 -4.05 -0.94 -1.44
N ASN A 238 -4.50 -1.43 -2.60
CA ASN A 238 -3.62 -1.69 -3.74
C ASN A 238 -2.97 -0.41 -4.26
N ARG A 239 -3.70 0.72 -4.28
CA ARG A 239 -3.13 2.01 -4.69
C ARG A 239 -1.97 2.44 -3.80
N VAL A 240 -2.09 2.25 -2.50
CA VAL A 240 -0.99 2.54 -1.55
C VAL A 240 0.20 1.61 -1.80
N ILE A 241 -0.05 0.32 -2.08
CA ILE A 241 1.00 -0.65 -2.42
C ILE A 241 1.69 -0.28 -3.75
N GLN A 242 0.93 0.09 -4.78
CA GLN A 242 1.48 0.55 -6.05
C GLN A 242 2.34 1.80 -5.89
N ASN A 243 1.90 2.75 -5.08
CA ASN A 243 2.65 3.97 -4.78
C ASN A 243 3.97 3.67 -4.03
N HIS A 244 3.95 2.67 -3.13
CA HIS A 244 5.17 2.19 -2.47
C HIS A 244 6.21 1.66 -3.46
N PHE A 245 5.79 1.00 -4.52
CA PHE A 245 6.70 0.48 -5.54
C PHE A 245 7.29 1.58 -6.44
N ALA A 246 6.63 2.72 -6.58
CA ALA A 246 6.98 3.78 -7.54
C ALA A 246 8.10 4.69 -7.02
N LYS A 247 9.38 4.25 -7.12
CA LYS A 247 10.54 5.08 -6.72
C LYS A 247 10.80 6.25 -7.68
N SER A 248 10.50 6.10 -8.96
CA SER A 248 10.85 7.07 -10.01
C SER A 248 9.63 7.89 -10.50
N GLY A 249 8.55 7.97 -9.72
CA GLY A 249 7.31 8.61 -10.15
C GLY A 249 6.58 7.87 -11.28
N ASN A 250 6.90 6.59 -11.51
CA ASN A 250 6.43 5.72 -12.59
C ASN A 250 5.16 4.91 -12.23
N LEU A 251 4.30 5.46 -11.38
CA LEU A 251 3.09 4.78 -10.88
C LEU A 251 2.19 4.24 -12.00
N GLY A 252 2.03 5.00 -13.10
CA GLY A 252 1.23 4.55 -14.25
C GLY A 252 1.81 3.31 -14.92
N GLU A 253 3.12 3.23 -15.06
CA GLU A 253 3.80 2.06 -15.63
C GLU A 253 3.69 0.84 -14.72
N ILE A 254 3.89 1.02 -13.41
CA ILE A 254 3.72 -0.06 -12.41
C ILE A 254 2.30 -0.62 -12.47
N ALA A 255 1.28 0.25 -12.49
CA ALA A 255 -0.12 -0.18 -12.61
C ALA A 255 -0.38 -0.95 -13.91
N ALA A 256 0.20 -0.50 -15.04
CA ALA A 256 0.08 -1.21 -16.30
C ALA A 256 0.76 -2.58 -16.29
N LYS A 257 1.93 -2.70 -15.67
CA LYS A 257 2.61 -4.01 -15.54
C LYS A 257 1.87 -4.94 -14.58
N GLU A 258 1.34 -4.43 -13.47
CA GLU A 258 0.50 -5.21 -12.57
C GLU A 258 -0.73 -5.77 -13.28
N GLU A 259 -1.37 -4.99 -14.16
CA GLU A 259 -2.50 -5.44 -14.98
C GLU A 259 -2.08 -6.60 -15.91
N VAL A 260 -0.89 -6.54 -16.53
CA VAL A 260 -0.37 -7.66 -17.36
C VAL A 260 -0.26 -8.95 -16.55
N TRP A 261 0.31 -8.87 -15.34
CA TRP A 261 0.39 -10.02 -14.43
C TRP A 261 -1.00 -10.52 -14.01
N GLU A 262 -1.93 -9.60 -13.71
CA GLU A 262 -3.30 -9.95 -13.29
C GLU A 262 -4.06 -10.64 -14.42
N VAL A 263 -4.00 -10.12 -15.66
CA VAL A 263 -4.66 -10.71 -16.83
C VAL A 263 -4.05 -12.08 -17.17
N GLY A 264 -2.72 -12.24 -17.12
CA GLY A 264 -2.06 -13.53 -17.28
C GLY A 264 -2.52 -14.56 -16.25
N ALA A 265 -2.61 -14.16 -14.99
CA ALA A 265 -3.11 -15.00 -13.91
C ALA A 265 -4.62 -15.31 -14.06
N GLN A 266 -5.42 -14.36 -14.57
CA GLN A 266 -6.84 -14.56 -14.87
C GLN A 266 -7.03 -15.64 -15.93
N LEU A 267 -6.33 -15.54 -17.07
CA LEU A 267 -6.43 -16.52 -18.15
C LEU A 267 -6.07 -17.93 -17.65
N LEU A 268 -4.98 -18.05 -16.91
CA LEU A 268 -4.54 -19.32 -16.33
C LEU A 268 -5.55 -19.85 -15.31
N GLY A 269 -6.03 -18.98 -14.39
CA GLY A 269 -6.97 -19.36 -13.35
C GLY A 269 -8.34 -19.76 -13.89
N LEU A 270 -8.84 -19.06 -14.91
CA LEU A 270 -10.07 -19.46 -15.62
C LEU A 270 -9.91 -20.81 -16.31
N SER A 271 -8.80 -21.04 -17.01
CA SER A 271 -8.52 -22.31 -17.69
C SER A 271 -8.48 -23.48 -16.70
N ILE A 272 -7.74 -23.33 -15.60
CA ILE A 272 -7.67 -24.34 -14.54
C ILE A 272 -9.05 -24.52 -13.89
N GLY A 273 -9.79 -23.45 -13.64
CA GLY A 273 -11.13 -23.50 -13.05
C GLY A 273 -12.11 -24.28 -13.92
N VAL A 274 -12.06 -24.10 -15.25
CA VAL A 274 -12.88 -24.88 -16.21
C VAL A 274 -12.47 -26.34 -16.18
N LEU A 275 -11.17 -26.68 -16.22
CA LEU A 275 -10.69 -28.05 -16.12
C LEU A 275 -11.13 -28.74 -14.82
N ILE A 276 -11.09 -28.02 -13.69
CA ILE A 276 -11.60 -28.54 -12.41
C ILE A 276 -13.11 -28.82 -12.52
N LEU A 277 -13.89 -27.93 -13.10
CA LEU A 277 -15.34 -28.10 -13.25
C LEU A 277 -15.69 -29.29 -14.16
N ASP A 278 -14.84 -29.58 -15.16
CA ASP A 278 -15.04 -30.71 -16.07
C ASP A 278 -14.65 -32.07 -15.47
N ALA A 279 -13.93 -32.04 -14.33
CA ALA A 279 -13.51 -33.26 -13.65
C ALA A 279 -14.72 -34.06 -13.10
N PRO A 280 -14.69 -35.42 -13.22
CA PRO A 280 -15.78 -36.27 -12.74
C PRO A 280 -16.10 -36.03 -11.26
N GLY A 281 -17.37 -35.89 -10.93
CA GLY A 281 -17.84 -35.73 -9.55
C GLY A 281 -17.92 -34.28 -9.03
N ILE A 282 -17.22 -33.32 -9.62
CA ILE A 282 -17.26 -31.90 -9.17
C ILE A 282 -18.61 -31.28 -9.48
N GLN A 283 -19.12 -31.48 -10.69
CA GLN A 283 -20.41 -30.92 -11.08
C GLN A 283 -21.63 -31.67 -10.49
N SER A 284 -21.49 -32.97 -10.21
CA SER A 284 -22.58 -33.80 -9.70
C SER A 284 -22.76 -33.71 -8.18
N SER A 285 -21.69 -33.39 -7.44
CA SER A 285 -21.72 -33.32 -5.98
C SER A 285 -21.46 -31.91 -5.46
N TYR A 286 -22.47 -31.35 -4.78
CA TYR A 286 -22.32 -30.06 -4.09
C TYR A 286 -21.20 -30.06 -3.06
N SER A 287 -21.09 -31.13 -2.27
CA SER A 287 -20.06 -31.26 -1.24
C SER A 287 -18.65 -31.25 -1.84
N THR A 288 -18.44 -31.97 -2.96
CA THR A 288 -17.14 -32.00 -3.64
C THR A 288 -16.76 -30.63 -4.17
N LEU A 289 -17.69 -29.92 -4.83
CA LEU A 289 -17.46 -28.56 -5.33
C LEU A 289 -17.12 -27.60 -4.18
N THR A 290 -17.86 -27.64 -3.07
CA THR A 290 -17.63 -26.76 -1.92
C THR A 290 -16.30 -27.07 -1.23
N LEU A 291 -15.92 -28.34 -1.05
CA LEU A 291 -14.63 -28.72 -0.48
C LEU A 291 -13.47 -28.33 -1.38
N THR A 292 -13.61 -28.50 -2.70
CA THR A 292 -12.59 -28.04 -3.66
C THR A 292 -12.43 -26.52 -3.59
N TRP A 293 -13.56 -25.77 -3.58
CA TRP A 293 -13.50 -24.33 -3.39
C TRP A 293 -12.81 -23.94 -2.08
N LEU A 294 -13.15 -24.60 -0.96
CA LEU A 294 -12.54 -24.32 0.34
C LEU A 294 -11.04 -24.54 0.32
N GLY A 295 -10.57 -25.67 -0.25
CA GLY A 295 -9.14 -25.96 -0.37
C GLY A 295 -8.39 -24.89 -1.19
N VAL A 296 -8.91 -24.53 -2.36
CA VAL A 296 -8.32 -23.47 -3.21
C VAL A 296 -8.40 -22.11 -2.50
N ARG A 297 -9.47 -21.84 -1.74
CA ARG A 297 -9.63 -20.57 -1.01
C ARG A 297 -8.64 -20.44 0.14
N LEU A 298 -8.38 -21.50 0.88
CA LEU A 298 -7.36 -21.52 1.92
C LEU A 298 -5.96 -21.29 1.34
N LEU A 299 -5.67 -21.93 0.20
CA LEU A 299 -4.42 -21.71 -0.53
C LEU A 299 -4.30 -20.25 -1.03
N HIS A 300 -5.39 -19.66 -1.55
CA HIS A 300 -5.44 -18.26 -1.92
C HIS A 300 -5.13 -17.32 -0.74
N LEU A 301 -5.74 -17.55 0.42
CA LEU A 301 -5.50 -16.75 1.62
C LEU A 301 -4.07 -16.88 2.13
N TRP A 302 -3.49 -18.06 2.01
CA TRP A 302 -2.08 -18.30 2.35
C TRP A 302 -1.13 -17.53 1.42
N PHE A 303 -1.31 -17.62 0.09
CA PHE A 303 -0.51 -16.85 -0.87
C PHE A 303 -0.69 -15.33 -0.65
N ARG A 304 -1.91 -14.88 -0.36
CA ARG A 304 -2.19 -13.48 -0.03
C ARG A 304 -1.39 -13.03 1.19
N TYR A 305 -1.42 -13.82 2.25
CA TYR A 305 -0.67 -13.52 3.46
C TYR A 305 0.83 -13.44 3.18
N GLN A 306 1.38 -14.39 2.44
CA GLN A 306 2.78 -14.38 2.04
C GLN A 306 3.16 -13.16 1.18
N SER A 307 2.31 -12.78 0.22
CA SER A 307 2.56 -11.60 -0.61
C SER A 307 2.60 -10.29 0.19
N LEU A 308 1.79 -10.20 1.25
CA LEU A 308 1.75 -9.01 2.11
C LEU A 308 2.92 -8.94 3.11
N ILE A 309 3.44 -10.08 3.58
CA ILE A 309 4.63 -10.11 4.46
C ILE A 309 5.86 -9.58 3.75
N VAL A 310 6.02 -9.87 2.47
CA VAL A 310 7.18 -9.45 1.68
C VAL A 310 7.31 -7.93 1.59
N LEU A 311 6.19 -7.20 1.67
CA LEU A 311 6.18 -5.74 1.56
C LEU A 311 6.97 -5.07 2.70
N LYS A 312 7.93 -4.20 2.33
CA LYS A 312 8.83 -3.51 3.24
C LYS A 312 8.61 -1.99 3.17
N PHE A 313 7.51 -1.53 3.74
CA PHE A 313 7.17 -0.11 3.75
C PHE A 313 8.17 0.72 4.56
N ARG A 314 8.53 1.89 4.03
CA ARG A 314 9.31 2.91 4.74
C ARG A 314 8.44 3.91 5.50
N THR A 315 7.14 3.89 5.27
CA THR A 315 6.17 4.73 5.99
C THR A 315 5.99 4.27 7.43
N VAL A 316 5.89 5.21 8.38
CA VAL A 316 5.68 4.91 9.80
C VAL A 316 4.20 5.02 10.13
N ASN A 317 3.52 3.88 10.27
CA ASN A 317 2.16 3.77 10.78
C ASN A 317 2.18 3.48 12.30
N LEU A 318 1.01 3.41 12.92
CA LEU A 318 0.92 3.20 14.37
C LEU A 318 1.56 1.88 14.84
N LYS A 319 1.45 0.79 14.07
CA LYS A 319 2.08 -0.50 14.42
C LYS A 319 3.60 -0.41 14.40
N ARG A 320 4.16 0.15 13.33
CA ARG A 320 5.61 0.34 13.18
C ARG A 320 6.13 1.33 14.21
N ALA A 321 5.42 2.45 14.44
CA ALA A 321 5.76 3.40 15.49
C ALA A 321 5.88 2.73 16.86
N ARG A 322 4.94 1.84 17.22
CA ARG A 322 5.01 1.05 18.46
C ARG A 322 6.25 0.16 18.53
N ILE A 323 6.61 -0.51 17.43
CA ILE A 323 7.81 -1.36 17.36
C ILE A 323 9.07 -0.52 17.55
N LEU A 324 9.16 0.64 16.86
CA LEU A 324 10.31 1.54 16.93
C LEU A 324 10.47 2.13 18.33
N VAL A 325 9.41 2.68 18.86
CA VAL A 325 9.39 3.29 20.20
C VAL A 325 9.72 2.26 21.28
N ARG A 326 9.09 1.08 21.24
CA ARG A 326 9.38 0.02 22.21
C ARG A 326 10.84 -0.41 22.15
N SER A 327 11.40 -0.55 20.96
CA SER A 327 12.80 -0.95 20.79
C SER A 327 13.76 0.12 21.34
N HIS A 328 13.46 1.40 21.08
CA HIS A 328 14.26 2.50 21.60
C HIS A 328 14.18 2.62 23.12
N VAL A 329 12.98 2.60 23.68
CA VAL A 329 12.78 2.74 25.15
C VAL A 329 13.40 1.57 25.92
N ALA A 330 13.29 0.32 25.42
CA ALA A 330 13.79 -0.85 26.11
C ALA A 330 15.29 -1.14 25.86
N HIS A 331 15.80 -0.79 24.68
CA HIS A 331 17.13 -1.21 24.23
C HIS A 331 18.01 -0.06 23.73
N HIS A 332 17.52 1.17 23.76
CA HIS A 332 18.19 2.35 23.19
C HIS A 332 18.63 2.16 21.72
N THR A 333 17.87 1.41 20.94
CA THR A 333 18.16 1.13 19.52
C THR A 333 16.90 1.16 18.69
N VAL A 334 16.96 1.79 17.52
CA VAL A 334 15.86 1.84 16.55
C VAL A 334 16.14 0.87 15.40
N PRO A 335 15.26 -0.13 15.15
CA PRO A 335 15.45 -1.06 14.04
C PRO A 335 15.24 -0.37 12.70
N GLY A 336 16.01 -0.77 11.68
CA GLY A 336 15.79 -0.34 10.30
C GLY A 336 14.46 -0.85 9.74
N TYR A 337 14.02 -0.25 8.62
CA TYR A 337 12.70 -0.53 8.03
C TYR A 337 12.48 -2.00 7.68
N VAL A 338 13.52 -2.74 7.25
CA VAL A 338 13.42 -4.17 6.93
C VAL A 338 13.07 -4.96 8.19
N ALA A 339 13.87 -4.84 9.25
CA ALA A 339 13.67 -5.56 10.50
C ALA A 339 12.36 -5.19 11.20
N CYS A 340 11.92 -3.93 11.06
CA CYS A 340 10.63 -3.48 11.60
C CYS A 340 9.46 -4.13 10.86
N ASN A 341 9.48 -4.18 9.51
CA ASN A 341 8.43 -4.83 8.72
C ASN A 341 8.36 -6.36 8.96
N GLU A 342 9.49 -7.02 9.21
CA GLU A 342 9.53 -8.44 9.56
C GLU A 342 8.89 -8.73 10.93
N ARG A 343 9.00 -7.79 11.87
CA ARG A 343 8.35 -7.89 13.19
C ARG A 343 6.88 -7.45 13.16
N GLU A 344 6.44 -6.77 12.08
CA GLU A 344 5.07 -6.30 11.94
C GLU A 344 4.10 -7.46 11.71
N ASN A 345 3.22 -7.73 12.67
CA ASN A 345 2.16 -8.72 12.49
C ASN A 345 0.93 -8.08 11.82
N ILE A 346 0.57 -8.57 10.63
CA ILE A 346 -0.51 -8.02 9.80
C ILE A 346 -1.87 -8.14 10.50
N LEU A 347 -2.13 -9.25 11.21
CA LEU A 347 -3.44 -9.58 11.79
C LEU A 347 -3.61 -9.17 13.26
N THR A 348 -2.56 -8.64 13.90
CA THR A 348 -2.67 -8.21 15.30
C THR A 348 -3.64 -7.04 15.43
N TRP A 349 -4.57 -7.15 16.38
CA TRP A 349 -5.50 -6.09 16.72
C TRP A 349 -4.86 -5.17 17.75
N GLU A 350 -4.98 -3.86 17.54
CA GLU A 350 -4.36 -2.83 18.38
C GLU A 350 -4.73 -2.95 19.87
N ARG A 351 -5.96 -3.41 20.16
CA ARG A 351 -6.45 -3.62 21.55
C ARG A 351 -5.67 -4.68 22.34
N PHE A 352 -4.92 -5.56 21.66
CA PHE A 352 -4.10 -6.58 22.32
C PHE A 352 -2.62 -6.19 22.40
N LEU A 353 -2.26 -5.01 21.89
CA LEU A 353 -0.89 -4.50 21.98
C LEU A 353 -0.67 -3.83 23.32
N GLN A 354 0.44 -4.17 23.97
CA GLN A 354 0.91 -3.49 25.18
C GLN A 354 1.94 -2.41 24.80
N PRO A 355 1.94 -1.27 25.49
CA PRO A 355 0.93 -0.79 26.47
C PRO A 355 -0.43 -0.49 25.82
N ARG A 356 -1.52 -0.56 26.61
CA ARG A 356 -2.87 -0.19 26.13
C ARG A 356 -2.99 1.33 26.05
N ILE A 357 -2.91 1.88 24.85
CA ILE A 357 -3.00 3.32 24.61
C ILE A 357 -4.28 3.62 23.85
N SER A 358 -5.09 4.52 24.39
CA SER A 358 -6.30 5.03 23.76
C SER A 358 -6.13 6.49 23.40
N PHE A 359 -6.23 6.81 22.11
CA PHE A 359 -6.11 8.18 21.61
C PHE A 359 -7.47 8.84 21.42
N GLY A 360 -7.56 10.16 21.62
CA GLY A 360 -8.80 10.93 21.45
C GLY A 360 -9.82 10.64 22.54
N VAL A 361 -9.37 10.48 23.79
CA VAL A 361 -10.25 10.22 24.93
C VAL A 361 -10.70 11.56 25.54
N PRO A 362 -12.01 11.78 25.79
CA PRO A 362 -12.50 12.96 26.48
C PRO A 362 -11.89 13.10 27.88
N MET A 363 -11.61 14.34 28.32
CA MET A 363 -11.04 14.62 29.64
C MET A 363 -11.91 14.07 30.79
N GLU A 364 -13.23 14.15 30.68
CA GLU A 364 -14.19 13.56 31.63
C GLU A 364 -13.95 12.07 31.86
N ARG A 365 -13.72 11.32 30.79
CA ARG A 365 -13.44 9.87 30.87
C ARG A 365 -12.03 9.57 31.39
N MET A 366 -11.06 10.45 31.11
CA MET A 366 -9.69 10.29 31.61
C MET A 366 -9.61 10.42 33.14
N LEU A 367 -10.49 11.23 33.73
CA LEU A 367 -10.51 11.53 35.18
C LEU A 367 -11.53 10.68 35.96
N GLY A 368 -12.16 9.67 35.30
CA GLY A 368 -13.08 8.76 35.97
C GLY A 368 -14.37 9.40 36.48
N GLY A 369 -14.76 10.55 35.90
CA GLY A 369 -15.98 11.29 36.30
C GLY A 369 -15.86 12.09 37.60
N GLU A 370 -14.73 12.06 38.28
CA GLU A 370 -14.44 12.99 39.37
C GLU A 370 -13.98 14.32 38.78
N GLU A 371 -14.88 15.30 38.79
CA GLU A 371 -14.61 16.68 38.41
C GLU A 371 -13.72 17.40 39.46
N SER A 372 -12.50 16.93 39.67
CA SER A 372 -11.53 17.68 40.45
C SER A 372 -10.89 18.72 39.55
N THR A 373 -11.39 19.95 39.61
CA THR A 373 -10.83 21.11 38.90
C THR A 373 -9.34 21.28 39.16
N ASP A 374 -8.88 20.93 40.38
CA ASP A 374 -7.47 20.94 40.75
C ASP A 374 -6.63 19.94 39.95
N MET A 375 -7.14 18.73 39.70
CA MET A 375 -6.46 17.71 38.92
C MET A 375 -6.35 18.12 37.45
N VAL A 376 -7.43 18.65 36.86
CA VAL A 376 -7.42 19.20 35.51
C VAL A 376 -6.38 20.29 35.35
N ASN A 377 -6.37 21.27 36.27
CA ASN A 377 -5.43 22.38 36.22
C ASN A 377 -3.98 21.92 36.37
N LYS A 378 -3.70 20.96 37.24
CA LYS A 378 -2.36 20.37 37.41
C LYS A 378 -1.91 19.67 36.13
N LEU A 379 -2.78 18.88 35.49
CA LEU A 379 -2.47 18.22 34.22
C LEU A 379 -2.22 19.23 33.08
N LEU A 380 -3.08 20.24 32.94
CA LEU A 380 -2.93 21.26 31.91
C LEU A 380 -1.64 22.08 32.10
N LYS A 381 -1.28 22.38 33.38
CA LYS A 381 -0.03 23.07 33.70
C LYS A 381 1.18 22.20 33.38
N LEU A 382 1.15 20.91 33.73
CA LEU A 382 2.23 19.96 33.47
C LEU A 382 2.49 19.81 31.95
N TYR A 383 1.42 19.69 31.16
CA TYR A 383 1.51 19.54 29.68
C TYR A 383 1.44 20.90 28.95
N LYS A 384 1.79 22.03 29.58
CA LYS A 384 1.69 23.36 28.94
C LYS A 384 2.41 23.40 27.58
N ASN A 385 3.60 22.86 27.51
CA ASN A 385 4.46 22.88 26.33
C ASN A 385 4.15 21.77 25.30
N GLU A 386 3.42 20.74 25.68
CA GLU A 386 3.05 19.63 24.80
C GLU A 386 1.70 19.89 24.10
N LYS A 387 1.56 19.34 22.90
CA LYS A 387 0.32 19.41 22.09
C LYS A 387 -0.66 18.27 22.41
N TYR A 388 -0.44 17.56 23.48
CA TYR A 388 -1.29 16.48 23.99
C TYR A 388 -1.30 16.51 25.52
N VAL A 389 -2.24 15.77 26.10
CA VAL A 389 -2.30 15.46 27.52
C VAL A 389 -2.40 13.94 27.66
N LEU A 390 -1.54 13.35 28.47
CA LEU A 390 -1.52 11.92 28.75
C LEU A 390 -1.87 11.69 30.24
N TYR A 391 -2.73 10.70 30.46
CA TYR A 391 -3.10 10.24 31.80
C TYR A 391 -2.97 8.71 31.88
N VAL A 392 -2.62 8.22 33.07
CA VAL A 392 -2.44 6.79 33.33
C VAL A 392 -3.49 6.34 34.33
N GLU A 393 -4.29 5.34 33.95
CA GLU A 393 -5.21 4.65 34.82
C GLU A 393 -4.65 3.28 35.21
N GLN A 394 -4.56 3.01 36.50
CA GLN A 394 -4.20 1.67 36.99
C GLN A 394 -5.44 0.78 37.05
N LEU A 395 -5.47 -0.27 36.22
CA LEU A 395 -6.55 -1.26 36.12
C LEU A 395 -6.38 -2.46 37.08
N GLY A 396 -5.29 -2.46 37.85
CA GLY A 396 -4.92 -3.54 38.77
C GLY A 396 -3.47 -3.43 39.22
N SER A 397 -2.91 -4.47 39.80
CA SER A 397 -1.52 -4.43 40.30
C SER A 397 -0.45 -4.35 39.21
N THR A 398 -0.75 -4.76 37.98
CA THR A 398 0.21 -4.83 36.87
C THR A 398 -0.32 -4.30 35.54
N ASP A 399 -1.62 -4.02 35.42
CA ASP A 399 -2.23 -3.59 34.13
C ASP A 399 -2.50 -2.08 34.16
N GLN A 400 -1.96 -1.39 33.16
CA GLN A 400 -2.06 0.08 33.02
C GLN A 400 -2.72 0.42 31.69
N ALA A 401 -3.63 1.38 31.71
CA ALA A 401 -4.21 2.00 30.52
C ALA A 401 -3.74 3.44 30.40
N PHE A 402 -3.34 3.81 29.19
CA PHE A 402 -2.87 5.15 28.88
C PHE A 402 -3.94 5.85 28.03
N PHE A 403 -4.40 6.98 28.49
CA PHE A 403 -5.35 7.82 27.77
C PHE A 403 -4.66 9.08 27.28
N VAL A 404 -4.85 9.38 26.00
CA VAL A 404 -4.24 10.55 25.36
C VAL A 404 -5.33 11.38 24.70
N THR A 405 -5.35 12.66 25.00
CA THR A 405 -6.14 13.65 24.28
C THR A 405 -5.23 14.71 23.67
N PHE A 406 -5.67 15.35 22.58
CA PHE A 406 -4.84 16.26 21.81
C PHE A 406 -5.35 17.68 21.89
N LYS A 407 -4.41 18.64 21.94
CA LYS A 407 -4.68 20.07 21.85
C LYS A 407 -4.81 20.49 20.38
N GLU A 408 -5.34 21.65 20.15
CA GLU A 408 -5.36 22.29 18.84
C GLU A 408 -3.95 22.35 18.24
N ALA A 409 -3.86 22.19 16.90
CA ALA A 409 -2.60 22.13 16.15
C ALA A 409 -1.67 20.95 16.49
N ALA A 410 -2.19 19.86 17.08
CA ALA A 410 -1.43 18.61 17.22
C ALA A 410 -1.15 17.98 15.84
N THR A 411 0.02 17.39 15.70
CA THR A 411 0.51 16.76 14.46
C THR A 411 0.80 15.28 14.67
N SER A 412 1.18 14.55 13.59
CA SER A 412 1.68 13.17 13.70
C SER A 412 2.84 13.04 14.70
N MET A 413 3.67 14.07 14.79
CA MET A 413 4.78 14.12 15.75
C MET A 413 4.27 14.17 17.21
N SER A 414 3.16 14.87 17.47
CA SER A 414 2.54 14.89 18.80
C SER A 414 2.01 13.52 19.21
N VAL A 415 1.48 12.75 18.25
CA VAL A 415 1.08 11.36 18.48
C VAL A 415 2.30 10.48 18.77
N LEU A 416 3.39 10.66 18.03
CA LEU A 416 4.62 9.90 18.24
C LEU A 416 5.26 10.19 19.61
N ARG A 417 5.29 11.47 20.04
CA ARG A 417 5.76 11.88 21.37
C ARG A 417 4.93 11.26 22.49
N SER A 418 3.61 11.31 22.37
CA SER A 418 2.70 10.69 23.35
C SER A 418 2.85 9.16 23.40
N LEU A 419 3.11 8.52 22.26
CA LEU A 419 3.39 7.10 22.16
C LEU A 419 4.70 6.74 22.85
N TRP A 420 5.76 7.53 22.66
CA TRP A 420 7.05 7.35 23.31
C TRP A 420 6.93 7.47 24.83
N GLN A 421 6.26 8.51 25.31
CA GLN A 421 6.02 8.74 26.73
C GLN A 421 5.23 7.58 27.37
N ALA A 422 4.18 7.10 26.71
CA ALA A 422 3.39 5.97 27.19
C ALA A 422 4.21 4.66 27.31
N HIS A 423 5.08 4.40 26.33
CA HIS A 423 5.98 3.25 26.39
C HIS A 423 7.02 3.39 27.48
N TRP A 424 7.58 4.59 27.68
CA TRP A 424 8.53 4.85 28.75
C TRP A 424 7.92 4.64 30.13
N LEU A 425 6.70 5.14 30.36
CA LEU A 425 5.95 4.94 31.61
C LEU A 425 5.64 3.46 31.85
N HIS A 426 5.30 2.72 30.80
CA HIS A 426 5.01 1.29 30.89
C HIS A 426 6.26 0.47 31.24
N GLU A 427 7.41 0.77 30.65
CA GLU A 427 8.66 0.05 30.89
C GLU A 427 9.22 0.32 32.29
N ASN A 428 9.09 1.58 32.76
CA ASN A 428 9.58 1.98 34.08
C ASN A 428 8.63 1.65 35.23
N GLN A 429 7.58 0.88 34.99
CA GLN A 429 6.56 0.40 35.93
C GLN A 429 6.34 1.35 37.12
N LEU A 430 5.24 2.11 37.11
CA LEU A 430 4.81 2.91 38.27
C LEU A 430 4.73 1.98 39.50
N LYS A 431 5.66 2.14 40.44
CA LYS A 431 5.54 1.47 41.73
C LYS A 431 4.30 2.03 42.44
N GLN A 432 3.60 1.15 43.15
CA GLN A 432 2.29 1.41 43.76
C GLN A 432 2.23 2.62 44.72
N ASP A 433 3.39 3.18 45.09
CA ASP A 433 3.54 4.32 45.99
C ASP A 433 3.94 5.64 45.26
N ASP A 434 4.21 5.61 43.97
CA ASP A 434 4.59 6.82 43.24
C ASP A 434 3.33 7.67 42.94
N ILE A 435 3.36 8.93 43.35
CA ILE A 435 2.32 9.91 42.98
C ILE A 435 2.30 10.03 41.46
N ILE A 436 1.17 9.74 40.81
CA ILE A 436 0.99 9.72 39.34
C ILE A 436 1.61 10.96 38.69
N PHE A 437 1.45 12.13 39.29
CA PHE A 437 2.00 13.39 38.78
C PHE A 437 3.54 13.41 38.73
N ALA A 438 4.21 12.89 39.77
CA ALA A 438 5.67 12.84 39.81
C ALA A 438 6.22 11.92 38.70
N SER A 439 5.51 10.83 38.41
CA SER A 439 5.88 9.91 37.30
C SER A 439 5.64 10.53 35.95
N LEU A 440 4.55 11.29 35.77
CA LEU A 440 4.28 12.05 34.54
C LEU A 440 5.34 13.14 34.31
N GLU A 441 5.73 13.87 35.34
CA GLU A 441 6.78 14.89 35.27
C GLU A 441 8.14 14.27 34.90
N LYS A 442 8.51 13.17 35.56
CA LYS A 442 9.74 12.42 35.23
C LYS A 442 9.73 11.89 33.78
N SER A 443 8.59 11.40 33.30
CA SER A 443 8.46 10.92 31.95
C SER A 443 8.55 12.03 30.90
N LEU A 444 8.08 13.24 31.20
CA LEU A 444 8.23 14.41 30.33
C LEU A 444 9.68 14.90 30.28
N ALA A 445 10.39 14.91 31.40
CA ALA A 445 11.82 15.22 31.43
C ALA A 445 12.61 14.19 30.56
N ALA A 446 12.34 12.90 30.76
CA ALA A 446 12.96 11.85 29.95
C ALA A 446 12.60 11.92 28.46
N LEU A 447 11.40 12.43 28.13
CA LEU A 447 10.95 12.62 26.76
C LEU A 447 11.77 13.70 26.04
N GLU A 448 12.10 14.82 26.70
CA GLU A 448 12.87 15.90 26.08
C GLU A 448 14.26 15.43 25.65
N ASP A 449 14.94 14.68 26.50
CA ASP A 449 16.27 14.15 26.22
C ASP A 449 16.22 12.94 25.26
N GLY A 450 15.36 11.97 25.53
CA GLY A 450 15.32 10.70 24.81
C GLY A 450 14.62 10.77 23.45
N PHE A 451 13.70 11.73 23.24
CA PHE A 451 12.99 11.80 21.97
C PHE A 451 13.84 12.36 20.83
N THR A 452 14.77 13.26 21.14
CA THR A 452 15.72 13.79 20.15
C THR A 452 16.64 12.66 19.66
N ASP A 453 17.20 11.88 20.59
CA ASP A 453 18.00 10.69 20.27
C ASP A 453 17.20 9.65 19.45
N PHE A 454 15.93 9.44 19.81
CA PHE A 454 15.04 8.54 19.07
C PHE A 454 14.86 8.98 17.60
N ILE A 455 14.68 10.27 17.34
CA ILE A 455 14.52 10.80 15.98
C ILE A 455 15.82 10.70 15.19
N GLU A 456 16.97 11.02 15.79
CA GLU A 456 18.28 10.87 15.16
C GLU A 456 18.56 9.41 14.78
N GLN A 457 18.25 8.48 15.68
CA GLN A 457 18.39 7.04 15.39
C GLN A 457 17.42 6.56 14.32
N MET A 458 16.20 7.09 14.26
CA MET A 458 15.26 6.79 13.16
C MET A 458 15.84 7.21 11.80
N GLU A 459 16.38 8.41 11.69
CA GLU A 459 17.01 8.89 10.46
C GLU A 459 18.23 8.04 10.09
N GLY A 460 19.10 7.75 11.06
CA GLY A 460 20.25 6.88 10.88
C GLY A 460 19.88 5.45 10.47
N ALA A 461 18.71 4.96 10.87
CA ALA A 461 18.16 3.66 10.47
C ALA A 461 17.43 3.68 9.11
N GLY A 462 17.42 4.82 8.40
CA GLY A 462 16.86 4.97 7.06
C GLY A 462 15.35 5.24 7.03
N TRP A 463 14.76 5.73 8.13
CA TRP A 463 13.37 6.21 8.17
C TRP A 463 13.31 7.68 7.74
N ASP A 464 12.25 8.04 7.02
CA ASP A 464 11.98 9.41 6.59
C ASP A 464 10.90 10.03 7.48
N GLN A 465 11.24 11.11 8.18
CA GLN A 465 10.30 11.84 9.04
C GLN A 465 9.08 12.37 8.27
N SER A 466 9.23 12.69 6.98
CA SER A 466 8.12 13.15 6.14
C SER A 466 7.08 12.05 5.88
N GLN A 467 7.44 10.79 6.12
CA GLN A 467 6.57 9.62 5.93
C GLN A 467 5.99 9.06 7.23
N ILE A 468 5.88 9.88 8.26
CA ILE A 468 5.19 9.52 9.52
C ILE A 468 3.70 9.81 9.37
N PHE A 469 2.90 8.77 9.17
CA PHE A 469 1.44 8.84 8.99
C PHE A 469 0.71 8.40 10.26
N LEU A 470 0.86 9.16 11.35
CA LEU A 470 0.12 8.95 12.58
C LEU A 470 -1.07 9.91 12.63
N LYS A 471 -2.27 9.37 12.70
CA LYS A 471 -3.49 10.18 12.69
C LYS A 471 -3.74 10.79 14.05
N VAL A 472 -3.89 12.11 14.09
CA VAL A 472 -4.47 12.81 15.23
C VAL A 472 -5.98 12.59 15.20
N PRO A 473 -6.62 12.09 16.28
CA PRO A 473 -8.06 12.01 16.38
C PRO A 473 -8.70 13.39 16.15
N LYS A 474 -9.78 13.42 15.37
CA LYS A 474 -10.46 14.69 15.03
C LYS A 474 -11.26 15.26 16.21
N GLU A 475 -11.72 14.41 17.09
CA GLU A 475 -12.56 14.75 18.26
C GLU A 475 -12.24 13.79 19.42
N PRO A 476 -12.20 14.27 20.68
CA PRO A 476 -12.24 15.67 21.07
C PRO A 476 -10.90 16.38 20.84
N VAL A 477 -10.95 17.71 20.68
CA VAL A 477 -9.79 18.61 20.64
C VAL A 477 -9.85 19.55 21.82
N LEU A 478 -8.74 19.67 22.56
CA LEU A 478 -8.63 20.61 23.66
C LEU A 478 -8.27 21.99 23.14
N VAL A 479 -9.15 22.97 23.37
CA VAL A 479 -8.89 24.38 23.15
C VAL A 479 -8.75 25.04 24.53
N LEU A 480 -7.62 25.70 24.76
CA LEU A 480 -7.37 26.39 26.01
C LEU A 480 -7.91 27.82 25.89
N GLU A 481 -9.08 28.09 26.45
CA GLU A 481 -9.65 29.42 26.58
C GLU A 481 -9.17 30.01 27.93
N HIS A 482 -8.32 31.04 27.89
CA HIS A 482 -7.88 31.83 29.04
C HIS A 482 -7.14 31.10 30.18
N LEU A 483 -5.93 30.60 29.92
CA LEU A 483 -4.96 30.32 30.99
C LEU A 483 -3.97 31.48 31.20
N ASP A 484 -4.15 32.60 30.52
CA ASP A 484 -3.19 33.73 30.53
C ASP A 484 -3.51 34.88 31.51
N GLN A 485 -4.47 34.73 32.44
CA GLN A 485 -4.67 35.69 33.50
C GLN A 485 -4.71 34.98 34.85
N GLU A 486 -3.65 35.17 35.61
CA GLU A 486 -3.34 34.87 37.02
C GLU A 486 -2.29 33.78 37.23
N VAL A 487 -1.00 34.13 37.23
CA VAL A 487 -0.08 34.28 38.37
C VAL A 487 1.20 34.93 37.88
#